data_21c560dae6e8bc5f7f2ae2d186a7e7d2
#
_entry.id   21c560dae6e8bc5f7f2ae2d186a7e7d2
#
_cell.length_a   1.000
_cell.length_b   1.000
_cell.length_c   1.000
_cell.angle_alpha   90.00
_cell.angle_beta   90.00
_cell.angle_gamma   90.00
#
_symmetry.space_group_name_H-M   'P 1'
#
loop_
_entity.id
_entity.type
_entity.pdbx_description
1 polymer ?
#
loop_
_entity_poly.entity_id
_entity_poly.type
_entity_poly.pdbx_seq_one_letter_code
_entity_poly.pdbx_strand_id
1 'polypeptide(L)' 'MKYAVAKCSNGNFSIVSEWTEEDKAIVNFHSACTTLWNAQDVEHATVAVIDEKFMIHKIEYIKYDE' A
#
# COMPACT_ATOMS: atom_id res chain seq x y z
N MET A 1 -6.28 13.33 -12.01
CA MET A 1 -6.49 12.92 -10.61
C MET A 1 -5.20 12.33 -10.07
N LYS A 2 -4.93 12.54 -8.79
CA LYS A 2 -3.73 11.99 -8.16
C LYS A 2 -4.05 10.72 -7.39
N TYR A 3 -3.09 9.81 -7.35
CA TYR A 3 -3.19 8.57 -6.61
C TYR A 3 -2.02 8.45 -5.67
N ALA A 4 -2.20 7.77 -4.56
CA ALA A 4 -1.14 7.52 -3.61
C ALA A 4 -1.14 6.05 -3.22
N VAL A 5 0.06 5.51 -3.03
CA VAL A 5 0.24 4.20 -2.40
C VAL A 5 0.52 4.48 -0.93
N ALA A 6 -0.38 4.05 -0.08
CA ALA A 6 -0.27 4.26 1.36
C ALA A 6 -0.09 2.92 2.06
N LYS A 7 0.61 2.92 3.17
CA LYS A 7 0.79 1.71 3.95
C LYS A 7 0.62 1.98 5.45
N CYS A 8 0.22 0.95 6.15
CA CYS A 8 0.25 0.90 7.60
C CYS A 8 1.03 -0.36 7.97
N SER A 9 2.23 -0.21 8.52
CA SER A 9 3.09 -1.33 8.88
C SER A 9 3.32 -1.31 10.39
N ASN A 10 2.97 -2.40 11.06
CA ASN A 10 3.08 -2.50 12.52
C ASN A 10 2.43 -1.31 13.24
N GLY A 11 1.32 -0.83 12.69
CA GLY A 11 0.57 0.30 13.25
C GLY A 11 1.07 1.68 12.85
N ASN A 12 2.09 1.77 12.00
CA ASN A 12 2.65 3.06 11.55
C ASN A 12 2.18 3.38 10.15
N PHE A 13 1.49 4.51 10.00
CA PHE A 13 0.96 4.96 8.71
C PHE A 13 1.99 5.79 7.96
N SER A 14 2.08 5.58 6.66
CA SER A 14 2.94 6.40 5.81
C SER A 14 2.46 6.35 4.36
N ILE A 15 2.89 7.35 3.58
CA ILE A 15 2.67 7.36 2.14
C ILE A 15 3.95 6.84 1.49
N VAL A 16 3.81 5.79 0.69
CA VAL A 16 4.94 5.18 -0.01
C VAL A 16 5.31 6.00 -1.24
N SER A 17 4.32 6.40 -2.04
CA SER A 17 4.55 7.13 -3.28
C SER A 17 3.28 7.80 -3.76
N GLU A 18 3.44 8.78 -4.67
CA GLU A 18 2.31 9.47 -5.29
C GLU A 18 2.45 9.40 -6.81
N TRP A 19 1.32 9.25 -7.49
CA TRP A 19 1.28 9.05 -8.94
C TRP A 19 0.13 9.82 -9.56
N THR A 20 0.28 10.18 -10.83
CA THR A 20 -0.81 10.80 -11.59
C THR A 20 -1.55 9.78 -12.45
N GLU A 21 -1.01 8.58 -12.60
CA GLU A 21 -1.60 7.50 -13.39
C GLU A 21 -1.89 6.30 -12.50
N GLU A 22 -3.13 5.82 -12.58
CA GLU A 22 -3.56 4.72 -11.72
C GLU A 22 -2.76 3.45 -11.95
N ASP A 23 -2.46 3.11 -13.20
CA ASP A 23 -1.72 1.89 -13.51
C ASP A 23 -0.32 1.90 -12.91
N LYS A 24 0.33 3.04 -12.87
CA LYS A 24 1.65 3.17 -12.25
C LYS A 24 1.56 3.05 -10.74
N ALA A 25 0.51 3.61 -10.15
CA ALA A 25 0.27 3.46 -8.72
C ALA A 25 0.07 1.98 -8.36
N ILE A 26 -0.68 1.24 -9.18
CA ILE A 26 -0.93 -0.17 -8.96
C ILE A 26 0.35 -0.99 -9.07
N VAL A 27 1.21 -0.70 -10.04
CA VAL A 27 2.51 -1.38 -10.16
C VAL A 27 3.35 -1.16 -8.89
N ASN A 28 3.41 0.08 -8.41
CA ASN A 28 4.15 0.38 -7.19
C ASN A 28 3.50 -0.29 -5.97
N PHE A 29 2.17 -0.36 -5.93
CA PHE A 29 1.43 -1.06 -4.89
C PHE A 29 1.85 -2.54 -4.82
N HIS A 30 1.93 -3.23 -5.95
CA HIS A 30 2.36 -4.64 -5.97
C HIS A 30 3.80 -4.78 -5.50
N SER A 31 4.68 -3.86 -5.89
CA SER A 31 6.07 -3.86 -5.44
C SER A 31 6.17 -3.69 -3.93
N ALA A 32 5.39 -2.77 -3.37
CA ALA A 32 5.36 -2.55 -1.93
C ALA A 32 4.84 -3.77 -1.19
N CYS A 33 3.80 -4.42 -1.71
CA CYS A 33 3.26 -5.65 -1.12
C CYS A 33 4.31 -6.75 -1.08
N THR A 34 5.04 -6.94 -2.19
CA THR A 34 6.09 -7.95 -2.27
C THR A 34 7.18 -7.68 -1.25
N THR A 35 7.61 -6.43 -1.12
CA THR A 35 8.62 -6.05 -0.14
C THR A 35 8.17 -6.37 1.28
N LEU A 36 6.93 -6.05 1.61
CA LEU A 36 6.41 -6.30 2.96
C LEU A 36 6.22 -7.79 3.24
N TRP A 37 5.81 -8.58 2.23
CA TRP A 37 5.70 -10.02 2.39
C TRP A 37 7.05 -10.67 2.68
N ASN A 38 8.13 -10.11 2.14
CA ASN A 38 9.48 -10.65 2.32
C ASN A 38 10.21 -10.05 3.53
N ALA A 39 9.69 -9.00 4.14
CA ALA A 39 10.33 -8.37 5.29
C ALA A 39 10.13 -9.22 6.53
N GLN A 40 11.22 -9.45 7.28
CA GLN A 40 11.17 -10.29 8.48
C GLN A 40 10.74 -9.51 9.72
N ASP A 41 10.90 -8.21 9.70
CA ASP A 41 10.56 -7.33 10.83
C ASP A 41 9.12 -6.82 10.80
N VAL A 42 8.36 -7.18 9.77
CA VAL A 42 6.96 -6.79 9.65
C VAL A 42 6.07 -7.87 10.24
N GLU A 43 5.30 -7.52 11.26
CA GLU A 43 4.35 -8.44 11.89
C GLU A 43 3.03 -8.45 11.13
N HIS A 44 2.58 -7.28 10.68
CA HIS A 44 1.39 -7.15 9.86
C HIS A 44 1.42 -5.79 9.16
N ALA A 45 0.77 -5.71 8.02
CA ALA A 45 0.74 -4.48 7.25
C ALA A 45 -0.51 -4.43 6.37
N THR A 46 -0.90 -3.23 6.01
CA THR A 46 -1.93 -2.99 5.00
C THR A 46 -1.36 -2.03 3.98
N VAL A 47 -1.56 -2.32 2.70
CA VAL A 47 -1.15 -1.43 1.61
C VAL A 47 -2.37 -1.14 0.76
N ALA A 48 -2.55 0.11 0.37
CA ALA A 48 -3.69 0.51 -0.44
C ALA A 48 -3.30 1.55 -1.48
N VAL A 49 -4.01 1.55 -2.60
CA VAL A 49 -3.98 2.65 -3.56
C VAL A 49 -5.23 3.48 -3.34
N ILE A 50 -5.05 4.75 -3.07
CA ILE A 50 -6.15 5.69 -2.83
C ILE A 50 -6.05 6.87 -3.81
N ASP A 51 -7.16 7.55 -4.02
CA ASP A 51 -7.19 8.76 -4.85
C ASP A 51 -7.35 10.00 -3.96
N GLU A 52 -7.48 11.17 -4.59
CA GLU A 52 -7.59 12.44 -3.90
C GLU A 52 -8.82 12.54 -3.00
N LYS A 53 -9.83 11.70 -3.24
CA LYS A 53 -11.05 11.66 -2.43
C LYS A 53 -10.97 10.59 -1.34
N PHE A 54 -9.79 9.99 -1.17
CA PHE A 54 -9.54 8.87 -0.25
C PHE A 54 -10.40 7.64 -0.56
N MET A 55 -10.77 7.48 -1.83
CA MET A 55 -11.42 6.26 -2.28
C MET A 55 -10.36 5.19 -2.51
N ILE A 56 -10.61 3.98 -2.00
CA ILE A 56 -9.67 2.88 -2.13
C ILE A 56 -9.89 2.19 -3.48
N HIS A 57 -8.83 2.11 -4.28
CA HIS A 57 -8.85 1.43 -5.58
C HIS A 57 -8.33 0.00 -5.47
N LYS A 58 -7.32 -0.21 -4.63
CA LYS A 58 -6.74 -1.51 -4.34
C LYS A 58 -6.36 -1.55 -2.88
N ILE A 59 -6.45 -2.71 -2.26
CA ILE A 59 -6.02 -2.89 -0.88
C ILE A 59 -5.55 -4.33 -0.69
N GLU A 60 -4.51 -4.51 0.11
CA GLU A 60 -4.02 -5.84 0.47
C GLU A 60 -3.64 -5.87 1.94
N TYR A 61 -4.02 -6.93 2.61
CA TYR A 61 -3.69 -7.20 4.01
C TYR A 61 -2.55 -8.21 4.04
N ILE A 62 -1.46 -7.86 4.73
CA ILE A 62 -0.21 -8.63 4.70
C ILE A 62 0.08 -9.17 6.09
N LYS A 63 0.22 -10.49 6.20
CA LYS A 63 0.60 -11.18 7.44
C LYS A 63 -0.37 -10.98 8.59
N TYR A 64 -1.62 -10.67 8.30
CA TYR A 64 -2.65 -10.67 9.33
C TYR A 64 -3.05 -12.09 9.66
N ASP A 65 -3.15 -12.41 10.93
CA ASP A 65 -3.64 -13.71 11.38
C ASP A 65 -5.16 -13.72 11.36
N GLU A 66 -5.72 -14.85 11.02
CA GLU A 66 -7.15 -15.08 10.99
C GLU A 66 -7.70 -15.40 12.38
#